data_72f510134d5b6edb31719bf5591515bd
#
_entry.id   72f510134d5b6edb31719bf5591515bd
#
_cell.length_a   1.000
_cell.length_b   1.000
_cell.length_c   1.000
_cell.angle_alpha   90.00
_cell.angle_beta   90.00
_cell.angle_gamma   90.00
#
_symmetry.space_group_name_H-M   'P 1'
#
loop_
_entity.id
_entity.type
_entity.pdbx_description
1 polymer ?
#
loop_
_entity_poly.entity_id
_entity_poly.type
_entity_poly.pdbx_seq_one_letter_code
_entity_poly.pdbx_strand_id
1 'polypeptide(L)'
;MSLPIITADQRLAERRGVKGVLVGKSGIGKTSQLWTLKPTATLFFDLEAGDLAVEGWAGDTIRPRTWQECRDFAVYIGGPNPALRDDQPFSQAHFDAVCARFGDPAVLDKYDTVFVDSITVAGRLCLQWCK
;
A
#
# COMPACT_ATOMS: atom_id res chain seq x y z
N MET A 1 27.24 -3.88 24.00
CA MET A 1 26.03 -3.98 23.15
C MET A 1 24.87 -4.42 24.03
N SER A 2 23.82 -3.66 24.09
CA SER A 2 22.64 -3.99 24.91
C SER A 2 21.70 -4.91 24.13
N LEU A 3 20.99 -5.75 24.86
CA LEU A 3 19.97 -6.62 24.30
C LEU A 3 18.79 -5.73 23.80
N PRO A 4 18.31 -5.88 22.56
CA PRO A 4 17.25 -5.03 22.02
C PRO A 4 15.86 -5.45 22.54
N ILE A 5 15.65 -5.31 23.82
CA ILE A 5 14.36 -5.64 24.45
C ILE A 5 13.45 -4.43 24.38
N ILE A 6 12.24 -4.64 23.85
CA ILE A 6 11.15 -3.67 23.92
C ILE A 6 10.32 -4.03 25.14
N THR A 7 10.20 -3.10 26.10
CA THR A 7 9.40 -3.33 27.30
C THR A 7 7.90 -3.35 26.96
N ALA A 8 7.10 -3.91 27.86
CA ALA A 8 5.64 -3.94 27.68
C ALA A 8 5.07 -2.52 27.57
N ASP A 9 5.55 -1.57 28.36
CA ASP A 9 5.10 -0.18 28.33
C ASP A 9 5.44 0.47 26.99
N GLN A 10 6.65 0.27 26.48
CA GLN A 10 7.04 0.76 25.16
C GLN A 10 6.16 0.19 24.06
N ARG A 11 5.89 -1.11 24.08
CA ARG A 11 5.06 -1.79 23.11
C ARG A 11 3.61 -1.27 23.13
N LEU A 12 3.06 -1.06 24.34
CA LEU A 12 1.69 -0.56 24.50
C LEU A 12 1.56 0.90 24.10
N ALA A 13 2.63 1.69 24.20
CA ALA A 13 2.65 3.08 23.78
C ALA A 13 2.77 3.26 22.27
N GLU A 14 3.19 2.22 21.53
CA GLU A 14 3.32 2.26 20.08
C GLU A 14 1.93 2.40 19.42
N ARG A 15 1.78 3.43 18.58
CA ARG A 15 0.60 3.56 17.73
C ARG A 15 0.79 2.72 16.49
N ARG A 16 0.02 1.65 16.38
CA ARG A 16 0.04 0.78 15.21
C ARG A 16 -1.28 0.87 14.46
N GLY A 17 -1.19 0.96 13.14
CA GLY A 17 -2.34 0.84 12.28
C GLY A 17 -2.90 -0.59 12.28
N VAL A 18 -4.17 -0.71 11.93
CA VAL A 18 -4.79 -2.02 11.72
C VAL A 18 -4.41 -2.52 10.34
N LYS A 19 -3.95 -3.76 10.28
CA LYS A 19 -3.68 -4.48 9.02
C LYS A 19 -4.68 -5.63 8.93
N GLY A 20 -5.46 -5.64 7.87
CA GLY A 20 -6.49 -6.66 7.69
C GLY A 20 -6.51 -7.20 6.27
N VAL A 21 -7.01 -8.42 6.11
CA VAL A 21 -7.22 -9.06 4.81
C VAL A 21 -8.66 -9.55 4.75
N LEU A 22 -9.35 -9.18 3.65
CA LEU A 22 -10.69 -9.69 3.36
C LEU A 22 -10.56 -10.87 2.39
N VAL A 23 -11.03 -12.04 2.79
CA VAL A 23 -10.96 -13.26 2.01
C VAL A 23 -12.37 -13.75 1.71
N GLY A 24 -12.58 -14.16 0.45
CA GLY A 24 -13.87 -14.69 0.04
C GLY A 24 -13.93 -14.94 -1.46
N LYS A 25 -14.99 -15.62 -1.88
CA LYS A 25 -15.24 -15.89 -3.29
C LYS A 25 -15.49 -14.59 -4.06
N SER A 26 -15.25 -14.62 -5.37
CA SER A 26 -15.59 -13.52 -6.25
C SER A 26 -17.09 -13.20 -6.13
N GLY A 27 -17.43 -11.91 -6.11
CA GLY A 27 -18.82 -11.44 -6.09
C GLY A 27 -19.49 -11.39 -4.73
N ILE A 28 -18.78 -11.66 -3.62
CA ILE A 28 -19.39 -11.58 -2.27
C ILE A 28 -19.36 -10.18 -1.66
N GLY A 29 -18.85 -9.18 -2.40
CA GLY A 29 -18.86 -7.79 -1.93
C GLY A 29 -17.60 -7.35 -1.24
N LYS A 30 -16.44 -7.97 -1.52
CA LYS A 30 -15.14 -7.52 -0.95
C LYS A 30 -14.83 -6.08 -1.30
N THR A 31 -14.92 -5.71 -2.57
CA THR A 31 -14.69 -4.33 -3.02
C THR A 31 -15.72 -3.35 -2.46
N SER A 32 -16.95 -3.79 -2.27
CA SER A 32 -18.02 -2.97 -1.68
C SER A 32 -17.74 -2.53 -0.25
N GLN A 33 -16.80 -3.17 0.44
CA GLN A 33 -16.36 -2.72 1.77
C GLN A 33 -15.73 -1.32 1.72
N LEU A 34 -15.30 -0.86 0.56
CA LEU A 34 -14.79 0.50 0.37
C LEU A 34 -15.81 1.57 0.80
N TRP A 35 -17.12 1.28 0.64
CA TRP A 35 -18.18 2.19 1.09
C TRP A 35 -18.20 2.44 2.60
N THR A 36 -17.57 1.56 3.39
CA THR A 36 -17.46 1.72 4.85
C THR A 36 -16.31 2.64 5.25
N LEU A 37 -15.44 3.00 4.32
CA LEU A 37 -14.26 3.80 4.56
C LEU A 37 -14.50 5.27 4.21
N LYS A 38 -13.82 6.16 4.92
CA LYS A 38 -13.95 7.60 4.71
C LYS A 38 -13.26 8.02 3.41
N PRO A 39 -13.98 8.49 2.40
CA PRO A 39 -13.38 8.78 1.07
C PRO A 39 -12.26 9.82 1.12
N THR A 40 -12.38 10.82 1.98
CA THR A 40 -11.39 11.91 2.06
C THR A 40 -10.07 11.47 2.72
N ALA A 41 -10.04 10.33 3.40
CA ALA A 41 -8.89 9.84 4.15
C ALA A 41 -8.44 8.46 3.68
N THR A 42 -8.97 7.95 2.59
CA THR A 42 -8.67 6.62 2.06
C THR A 42 -8.09 6.71 0.66
N LEU A 43 -6.98 6.00 0.42
CA LEU A 43 -6.41 5.81 -0.90
C LEU A 43 -6.74 4.40 -1.39
N PHE A 44 -7.42 4.31 -2.52
CA PHE A 44 -7.82 3.04 -3.13
C PHE A 44 -6.80 2.60 -4.18
N PHE A 45 -6.21 1.43 -3.96
CA PHE A 45 -5.35 0.76 -4.93
C PHE A 45 -6.18 -0.23 -5.74
N ASP A 46 -6.59 0.17 -6.94
CA ASP A 46 -7.43 -0.63 -7.82
C ASP A 46 -6.57 -1.40 -8.83
N LEU A 47 -6.27 -2.65 -8.50
CA LEU A 47 -5.51 -3.55 -9.39
C LEU A 47 -6.40 -4.37 -10.31
N GLU A 48 -7.68 -4.53 -9.96
CA GLU A 48 -8.62 -5.37 -10.72
C GLU A 48 -9.48 -4.59 -11.70
N ALA A 49 -9.40 -3.25 -11.69
CA ALA A 49 -10.35 -2.40 -12.41
C ALA A 49 -11.81 -2.71 -12.02
N GLY A 50 -12.00 -3.09 -10.75
CA GLY A 50 -13.30 -3.50 -10.19
C GLY A 50 -14.12 -2.34 -9.62
N ASP A 51 -13.88 -1.13 -10.09
CA ASP A 51 -14.48 0.08 -9.53
C ASP A 51 -15.97 0.26 -9.88
N LEU A 52 -16.54 -0.56 -10.76
CA LEU A 52 -17.97 -0.52 -11.05
C LEU A 52 -18.82 -0.77 -9.78
N ALA A 53 -18.37 -1.63 -8.90
CA ALA A 53 -19.07 -1.89 -7.63
C ALA A 53 -19.09 -0.69 -6.69
N VAL A 54 -18.18 0.26 -6.91
CA VAL A 54 -17.99 1.45 -6.07
C VAL A 54 -18.00 2.75 -6.91
N GLU A 55 -18.70 2.75 -8.04
CA GLU A 55 -18.74 3.85 -9.00
C GLU A 55 -19.18 5.15 -8.34
N GLY A 56 -19.82 5.36 -7.44
CA GLY A 56 -20.14 6.64 -6.79
C GLY A 56 -19.24 6.98 -5.59
N TRP A 57 -18.27 6.14 -5.28
CA TRP A 57 -17.38 6.40 -4.15
C TRP A 57 -16.42 7.55 -4.48
N ALA A 58 -16.36 8.55 -3.61
CA ALA A 58 -15.73 9.85 -3.87
C ALA A 58 -14.25 9.94 -3.45
N GLY A 59 -13.59 8.82 -3.17
CA GLY A 59 -12.19 8.80 -2.74
C GLY A 59 -11.21 8.74 -3.89
N ASP A 60 -9.95 9.01 -3.57
CA ASP A 60 -8.85 8.98 -4.53
C ASP A 60 -8.45 7.53 -4.85
N THR A 61 -8.07 7.30 -6.11
CA THR A 61 -7.74 5.97 -6.62
C THR A 61 -6.43 5.99 -7.38
N ILE A 62 -5.61 4.94 -7.18
CA ILE A 62 -4.43 4.64 -8.00
C ILE A 62 -4.65 3.29 -8.67
N ARG A 63 -4.28 3.20 -9.96
CA ARG A 63 -4.45 1.98 -10.76
C ARG A 63 -3.11 1.47 -11.29
N PRO A 64 -2.29 0.80 -10.48
CA PRO A 64 -1.06 0.18 -10.96
C PRO A 64 -1.38 -0.92 -11.99
N ARG A 65 -0.59 -0.99 -13.05
CA ARG A 65 -0.76 -1.98 -14.12
C ARG A 65 0.41 -2.93 -14.26
N THR A 66 1.54 -2.61 -13.62
CA THR A 66 2.75 -3.44 -13.65
C THR A 66 3.25 -3.69 -12.24
N TRP A 67 4.05 -4.73 -12.09
CA TRP A 67 4.70 -5.03 -10.81
C TRP A 67 5.65 -3.91 -10.37
N GLN A 68 6.35 -3.29 -11.33
CA GLN A 68 7.22 -2.15 -11.04
C GLN A 68 6.43 -0.98 -10.43
N GLU A 69 5.26 -0.66 -10.99
CA GLU A 69 4.40 0.38 -10.45
C GLU A 69 3.94 0.04 -9.02
N CYS A 70 3.58 -1.22 -8.77
CA CYS A 70 3.22 -1.66 -7.42
C CYS A 70 4.37 -1.46 -6.43
N ARG A 71 5.60 -1.81 -6.82
CA ARG A 71 6.79 -1.60 -5.97
C ARG A 71 7.05 -0.13 -5.74
N ASP A 72 6.92 0.70 -6.75
CA ASP A 72 7.15 2.14 -6.65
C ASP A 72 6.16 2.78 -5.69
N PHE A 73 4.88 2.45 -5.80
CA PHE A 73 3.88 2.95 -4.86
C PHE A 73 4.10 2.40 -3.45
N ALA A 74 4.51 1.15 -3.32
CA ALA A 74 4.77 0.56 -2.00
C ALA A 74 5.92 1.28 -1.28
N VAL A 75 7.02 1.56 -1.94
CA VAL A 75 8.15 2.29 -1.32
C VAL A 75 7.77 3.76 -1.07
N TYR A 76 6.99 4.36 -1.94
CA TYR A 76 6.55 5.74 -1.80
C TYR A 76 5.66 5.92 -0.56
N ILE A 77 4.77 4.98 -0.32
CA ILE A 77 3.84 5.01 0.81
C ILE A 77 4.52 4.56 2.10
N GLY A 78 5.28 3.47 2.02
CA GLY A 78 5.87 2.83 3.19
C GLY A 78 7.21 3.39 3.63
N GLY A 79 7.88 4.13 2.75
CA GLY A 79 9.24 4.60 2.99
C GLY A 79 10.31 3.55 2.70
N PRO A 80 11.58 3.96 2.67
CA PRO A 80 12.69 3.06 2.34
C PRO A 80 13.08 2.16 3.51
N ASN A 81 13.69 1.02 3.18
CA ASN A 81 14.38 0.18 4.15
C ASN A 81 15.89 0.48 4.09
N PRO A 82 16.46 1.18 5.09
CA PRO A 82 17.86 1.59 5.04
C PRO A 82 18.86 0.42 5.16
N ALA A 83 18.39 -0.77 5.54
CA ALA A 83 19.24 -1.96 5.58
C ALA A 83 19.49 -2.58 4.21
N LEU A 84 18.77 -2.15 3.16
CA LEU A 84 18.92 -2.69 1.81
C LEU A 84 19.97 -1.89 1.03
N ARG A 85 20.65 -2.60 0.12
CA ARG A 85 21.60 -1.96 -0.80
C ARG A 85 20.86 -1.14 -1.86
N ASP A 86 21.53 -0.15 -2.42
CA ASP A 86 20.96 0.76 -3.39
C ASP A 86 20.51 0.09 -4.70
N ASP A 87 21.04 -1.10 -5.00
CA ASP A 87 20.63 -1.89 -6.17
C ASP A 87 19.37 -2.74 -5.93
N GLN A 88 18.85 -2.73 -4.70
CA GLN A 88 17.68 -3.53 -4.34
C GLN A 88 16.40 -2.69 -4.34
N PRO A 89 15.24 -3.31 -4.67
CA PRO A 89 13.94 -2.66 -4.46
C PRO A 89 13.73 -2.28 -2.99
N PHE A 90 12.99 -1.23 -2.74
CA PHE A 90 12.66 -0.68 -1.42
C PHE A 90 13.86 -0.10 -0.66
N SER A 91 15.00 0.08 -1.33
CA SER A 91 16.16 0.78 -0.78
C SER A 91 15.95 2.30 -0.73
N GLN A 92 16.90 3.00 -0.09
CA GLN A 92 16.88 4.46 -0.09
C GLN A 92 16.97 5.03 -1.51
N ALA A 93 17.82 4.43 -2.37
CA ALA A 93 17.95 4.88 -3.76
C ALA A 93 16.65 4.69 -4.55
N HIS A 94 15.94 3.58 -4.34
CA HIS A 94 14.63 3.36 -4.95
C HIS A 94 13.61 4.40 -4.49
N PHE A 95 13.55 4.67 -3.20
CA PHE A 95 12.67 5.69 -2.65
C PHE A 95 12.97 7.08 -3.22
N ASP A 96 14.25 7.46 -3.27
CA ASP A 96 14.66 8.77 -3.81
C ASP A 96 14.29 8.92 -5.28
N ALA A 97 14.46 7.86 -6.08
CA ALA A 97 14.09 7.86 -7.50
C ALA A 97 12.56 8.01 -7.69
N VAL A 98 11.77 7.36 -6.84
CA VAL A 98 10.31 7.46 -6.89
C VAL A 98 9.85 8.85 -6.46
N CYS A 99 10.44 9.42 -5.42
CA CYS A 99 10.15 10.79 -4.99
C CYS A 99 10.50 11.82 -6.05
N ALA A 100 11.57 11.59 -6.83
CA ALA A 100 11.93 12.46 -7.95
C ALA A 100 10.86 12.48 -9.04
N ARG A 101 10.14 11.37 -9.22
CA ARG A 101 9.05 11.29 -10.21
C ARG A 101 7.70 11.79 -9.68
N PHE A 102 7.36 11.46 -8.44
CA PHE A 102 6.03 11.71 -7.88
C PHE A 102 5.97 12.96 -6.98
N GLY A 103 7.11 13.47 -6.55
CA GLY A 103 7.19 14.63 -5.68
C GLY A 103 7.28 14.24 -4.20
N ASP A 104 7.02 15.21 -3.33
CA ASP A 104 7.14 15.03 -1.88
C ASP A 104 6.08 14.04 -1.38
N PRO A 105 6.47 12.96 -0.68
CA PRO A 105 5.52 12.00 -0.12
C PRO A 105 4.60 12.58 0.96
N ALA A 106 4.85 13.79 1.45
CA ALA A 106 3.95 14.48 2.37
C ALA A 106 2.53 14.68 1.81
N VAL A 107 2.35 14.61 0.49
CA VAL A 107 1.02 14.64 -0.13
C VAL A 107 0.12 13.47 0.32
N LEU A 108 0.73 12.39 0.84
CA LEU A 108 0.02 11.22 1.34
C LEU A 108 -0.45 11.38 2.79
N ASP A 109 -0.05 12.44 3.48
CA ASP A 109 -0.35 12.61 4.92
C ASP A 109 -1.85 12.77 5.21
N LYS A 110 -2.63 13.15 4.20
CA LYS A 110 -4.08 13.23 4.30
C LYS A 110 -4.79 11.88 4.38
N TYR A 111 -4.11 10.79 4.01
CA TYR A 111 -4.68 9.46 4.04
C TYR A 111 -4.29 8.74 5.32
N ASP A 112 -5.26 8.15 5.99
CA ASP A 112 -5.04 7.26 7.13
C ASP A 112 -5.28 5.79 6.80
N THR A 113 -5.81 5.52 5.61
CA THR A 113 -6.19 4.18 5.19
C THR A 113 -5.77 3.94 3.73
N VAL A 114 -5.23 2.76 3.47
CA VAL A 114 -4.97 2.26 2.12
C VAL A 114 -5.76 0.98 1.93
N PHE A 115 -6.58 0.95 0.88
CA PHE A 115 -7.38 -0.23 0.51
C PHE A 115 -6.84 -0.80 -0.80
N VAL A 116 -6.37 -2.04 -0.78
CA VAL A 116 -5.79 -2.72 -1.94
C VAL A 116 -6.74 -3.79 -2.46
N ASP A 117 -7.13 -3.68 -3.70
CA ASP A 117 -7.97 -4.67 -4.38
C ASP A 117 -7.29 -5.06 -5.70
N SER A 118 -6.61 -6.15 -5.78
CA SER A 118 -6.46 -7.18 -4.77
C SER A 118 -5.02 -7.69 -4.70
N ILE A 119 -4.67 -8.32 -3.59
CA ILE A 119 -3.36 -8.97 -3.43
C ILE A 119 -3.18 -10.13 -4.42
N THR A 120 -4.26 -10.77 -4.85
CA THR A 120 -4.24 -11.81 -5.88
C THR A 120 -3.72 -11.28 -7.21
N VAL A 121 -4.20 -10.11 -7.64
CA VAL A 121 -3.73 -9.48 -8.88
C VAL A 121 -2.29 -8.99 -8.73
N ALA A 122 -1.94 -8.41 -7.58
CA ALA A 122 -0.54 -8.04 -7.30
C ALA A 122 0.39 -9.26 -7.43
N GLY A 123 -0.01 -10.41 -6.90
CA GLY A 123 0.74 -11.65 -7.04
C GLY A 123 0.91 -12.12 -8.48
N ARG A 124 -0.13 -11.98 -9.31
CA ARG A 124 -0.03 -12.28 -10.75
C ARG A 124 0.93 -11.36 -11.46
N LEU A 125 0.90 -10.08 -11.18
CA LEU A 125 1.82 -9.11 -11.76
C LEU A 125 3.26 -9.42 -11.37
N CYS A 126 3.49 -9.79 -10.12
CA CYS A 126 4.79 -10.24 -9.65
C CYS A 126 5.28 -11.47 -10.39
N LEU A 127 4.42 -12.48 -10.55
CA LEU A 127 4.75 -13.71 -11.27
C LEU A 127 5.11 -13.43 -12.74
N GLN A 128 4.37 -12.58 -13.42
CA GLN A 128 4.67 -12.15 -14.79
C GLN A 128 6.03 -11.43 -14.87
N TRP A 129 6.34 -10.61 -13.90
CA TRP A 129 7.64 -9.94 -13.81
C TRP A 129 8.79 -10.91 -13.68
N CYS A 130 8.61 -12.00 -12.92
CA CYS A 130 9.65 -13.02 -12.68
C CYS A 130 9.92 -13.92 -13.88
N LYS A 131 9.09 -13.91 -14.89
CA LYS A 131 9.27 -14.67 -16.14
C LYS A 131 10.08 -13.90 -17.16
#